data_aeb37129edf57462b4edbd9c7e087d76
#
_entry.id   aeb37129edf57462b4edbd9c7e087d76
#
_cell.length_a   1.000
_cell.length_b   1.000
_cell.length_c   1.000
_cell.angle_alpha   90.00
_cell.angle_beta   90.00
_cell.angle_gamma   90.00
#
_symmetry.space_group_name_H-M   'P 1'
#
loop_
_entity.id
_entity.type
_entity.pdbx_description
1 polymer ?
#
loop_
_entity_poly.entity_id
_entity_poly.type
_entity_poly.pdbx_seq_one_letter_code
_entity_poly.pdbx_strand_id
1 'polypeptide(L)'
;VHLRYIGKYGDPSGQPAQSHFSIEKTYGIFAGKLRRFHGKPWYWYVTQPKLVFHNLKDTLQFIIGFFQSLIILIVWRPNVIFVKGGFVGLPVGLAAAVLRVPIVTHDSDTIPGLTNRILSRYAHTLAVGAPIDQYPQYTQKRVVFTGVPVRSEFLQPASTS
;
A
#
# COMPACT_ATOMS: atom_id res chain seq x y z
N VAL A 1 6.78 -11.87 -17.47
CA VAL A 1 6.35 -10.70 -16.68
C VAL A 1 7.56 -10.19 -15.91
N HIS A 2 7.94 -8.93 -16.13
CA HIS A 2 9.04 -8.29 -15.41
C HIS A 2 8.50 -7.69 -14.11
N LEU A 3 8.85 -8.26 -12.97
CA LEU A 3 8.37 -7.84 -11.67
C LEU A 3 9.47 -7.08 -10.92
N ARG A 4 9.14 -5.90 -10.39
CA ARG A 4 10.01 -5.14 -9.50
C ARG A 4 9.25 -4.77 -8.22
N TYR A 5 9.97 -4.68 -7.13
CA TYR A 5 9.40 -4.39 -5.81
C TYR A 5 9.86 -3.03 -5.30
N ILE A 6 8.94 -2.27 -4.72
CA ILE A 6 9.26 -1.02 -4.02
C ILE A 6 8.84 -1.17 -2.56
N GLY A 7 9.81 -1.10 -1.66
CA GLY A 7 9.62 -1.24 -0.23
C GLY A 7 10.18 -0.05 0.56
N LYS A 8 10.04 -0.08 1.89
CA LYS A 8 10.66 0.91 2.75
C LYS A 8 12.18 0.66 2.81
N TYR A 9 12.95 1.74 2.73
CA TYR A 9 14.41 1.66 2.87
C TYR A 9 14.79 1.09 4.25
N GLY A 10 15.66 0.07 4.26
CA GLY A 10 16.16 -0.54 5.50
C GLY A 10 15.18 -1.47 6.23
N ASP A 11 14.03 -1.82 5.64
CA ASP A 11 13.06 -2.74 6.22
C ASP A 11 13.15 -4.13 5.55
N PRO A 12 13.81 -5.12 6.19
CA PRO A 12 13.90 -6.47 5.64
C PRO A 12 12.56 -7.22 5.65
N SER A 13 11.62 -6.85 6.52
CA SER A 13 10.31 -7.50 6.61
C SER A 13 9.39 -7.19 5.44
N GLY A 14 9.67 -6.11 4.71
CA GLY A 14 8.93 -5.72 3.51
C GLY A 14 9.39 -6.44 2.24
N GLN A 15 10.42 -7.27 2.29
CA GLN A 15 10.84 -8.03 1.12
C GLN A 15 9.84 -9.18 0.89
N PRO A 16 9.29 -9.30 -0.33
CA PRO A 16 8.44 -10.43 -0.63
C PRO A 16 9.24 -11.73 -0.48
N ALA A 17 8.61 -12.75 0.11
CA ALA A 17 9.20 -14.07 0.15
C ALA A 17 9.56 -14.50 -1.28
N GLN A 18 10.82 -14.77 -1.52
CA GLN A 18 11.40 -15.04 -2.85
C GLN A 18 10.88 -16.33 -3.51
N SER A 19 9.89 -17.00 -2.93
CA SER A 19 9.58 -18.39 -3.23
C SER A 19 8.74 -18.63 -4.51
N HIS A 20 8.04 -17.64 -5.07
CA HIS A 20 7.14 -17.90 -6.19
C HIS A 20 7.26 -16.94 -7.39
N PHE A 21 7.90 -15.79 -7.24
CA PHE A 21 8.07 -14.82 -8.33
C PHE A 21 9.52 -14.34 -8.41
N SER A 22 10.09 -14.37 -9.61
CA SER A 22 11.40 -13.77 -9.87
C SER A 22 11.28 -12.25 -9.85
N ILE A 23 11.75 -11.63 -8.78
CA ILE A 23 11.83 -10.16 -8.67
C ILE A 23 13.16 -9.72 -9.26
N GLU A 24 13.11 -8.98 -10.36
CA GLU A 24 14.30 -8.50 -11.05
C GLU A 24 15.07 -7.46 -10.26
N LYS A 25 14.35 -6.58 -9.57
CA LYS A 25 14.96 -5.48 -8.81
C LYS A 25 14.08 -5.03 -7.67
N THR A 26 14.72 -4.72 -6.54
CA THR A 26 14.09 -4.12 -5.38
C THR A 26 14.57 -2.69 -5.21
N TYR A 27 13.65 -1.76 -4.97
CA TYR A 27 13.95 -0.37 -4.66
C TYR A 27 13.52 -0.06 -3.22
N GLY A 28 14.37 0.67 -2.50
CA GLY A 28 14.05 1.24 -1.19
C GLY A 28 13.65 2.70 -1.32
N ILE A 29 12.53 3.10 -0.71
CA ILE A 29 12.12 4.50 -0.60
C ILE A 29 11.96 4.90 0.86
N PHE A 30 12.06 6.20 1.14
CA PHE A 30 11.62 6.73 2.43
C PHE A 30 10.10 6.70 2.51
N ALA A 31 9.57 6.26 3.65
CA ALA A 31 8.14 6.20 3.86
C ALA A 31 7.83 6.45 5.34
N GLY A 32 7.08 7.49 5.61
CA GLY A 32 6.62 7.87 6.94
C GLY A 32 5.27 7.24 7.27
N LYS A 33 5.13 6.72 8.49
CA LYS A 33 3.88 6.17 9.02
C LYS A 33 3.19 7.23 9.87
N LEU A 34 2.31 8.03 9.29
CA LEU A 34 1.51 9.01 10.04
C LEU A 34 0.71 8.34 11.15
N ARG A 35 0.99 8.74 12.38
CA ARG A 35 0.35 8.20 13.59
C ARG A 35 -0.94 8.94 13.85
N ARG A 36 -2.04 8.23 13.79
CA ARG A 36 -3.38 8.74 14.10
C ARG A 36 -4.02 7.91 15.19
N PHE A 37 -4.59 8.60 16.17
CA PHE A 37 -5.33 7.97 17.25
C PHE A 37 -6.82 8.27 17.03
N HIS A 38 -7.60 7.25 16.77
CA HIS A 38 -9.03 7.37 16.57
C HIS A 38 -9.71 7.88 17.87
N GLY A 39 -10.69 8.74 17.73
CA GLY A 39 -11.45 9.29 18.86
C GLY A 39 -10.79 10.44 19.62
N LYS A 40 -9.61 10.91 19.22
CA LYS A 40 -8.99 12.11 19.81
C LYS A 40 -9.27 13.34 18.95
N PRO A 41 -9.65 14.49 19.57
CA PRO A 41 -9.87 15.73 18.84
C PRO A 41 -8.54 16.29 18.29
N TRP A 42 -8.62 17.12 17.25
CA TRP A 42 -7.43 17.65 16.55
C TRP A 42 -6.48 18.43 17.47
N TYR A 43 -7.00 19.19 18.42
CA TYR A 43 -6.20 19.97 19.37
C TYR A 43 -5.37 19.09 20.31
N TRP A 44 -5.79 17.85 20.60
CA TRP A 44 -5.01 16.92 21.39
C TRP A 44 -3.67 16.57 20.74
N TYR A 45 -3.63 16.54 19.40
CA TYR A 45 -2.38 16.26 18.68
C TYR A 45 -1.36 17.37 18.89
N VAL A 46 -1.79 18.63 18.95
CA VAL A 46 -0.91 19.80 19.14
C VAL A 46 -0.33 19.84 20.55
N THR A 47 -1.02 19.31 21.55
CA THR A 47 -0.54 19.25 22.93
C THR A 47 0.51 18.18 23.17
N GLN A 48 0.80 17.35 22.16
CA GLN A 48 1.77 16.25 22.26
C GLN A 48 3.02 16.55 21.40
N PRO A 49 4.04 17.27 21.92
CA PRO A 49 5.17 17.73 21.12
C PRO A 49 5.96 16.58 20.49
N LYS A 50 6.09 15.46 21.18
CA LYS A 50 6.74 14.25 20.63
C LYS A 50 5.98 13.70 19.43
N LEU A 51 4.64 13.71 19.48
CA LEU A 51 3.79 13.23 18.39
C LEU A 51 3.85 14.17 17.18
N VAL A 52 3.82 15.48 17.43
CA VAL A 52 3.99 16.50 16.39
C VAL A 52 5.33 16.31 15.66
N PHE A 53 6.41 16.17 16.42
CA PHE A 53 7.73 15.95 15.82
C PHE A 53 7.82 14.66 14.99
N HIS A 54 7.25 13.55 15.50
CA HIS A 54 7.21 12.30 14.74
C HIS A 54 6.38 12.42 13.46
N ASN A 55 5.21 13.06 13.55
CA ASN A 55 4.36 13.25 12.37
C ASN A 55 5.00 14.19 11.36
N LEU A 56 5.73 15.23 11.79
CA LEU A 56 6.47 16.12 10.90
C LEU A 56 7.58 15.36 10.17
N LYS A 57 8.35 14.55 10.89
CA LYS A 57 9.36 13.66 10.31
C LYS A 57 8.73 12.68 9.30
N ASP A 58 7.61 12.05 9.70
CA ASP A 58 6.91 11.09 8.85
C ASP A 58 6.33 11.75 7.59
N THR A 59 5.85 13.00 7.70
CA THR A 59 5.40 13.80 6.55
C THR A 59 6.56 14.12 5.60
N LEU A 60 7.71 14.51 6.14
CA LEU A 60 8.90 14.78 5.33
C LEU A 60 9.37 13.49 4.62
N GLN A 61 9.41 12.37 5.31
CA GLN A 61 9.74 11.07 4.71
C GLN A 61 8.74 10.68 3.62
N PHE A 62 7.45 10.96 3.79
CA PHE A 62 6.44 10.75 2.77
C PHE A 62 6.71 11.59 1.51
N ILE A 63 7.02 12.88 1.67
CA ILE A 63 7.32 13.78 0.55
C ILE A 63 8.56 13.29 -0.22
N ILE A 64 9.64 12.96 0.50
CA ILE A 64 10.86 12.42 -0.11
C ILE A 64 10.54 11.11 -0.85
N GLY A 65 9.80 10.20 -0.22
CA GLY A 65 9.40 8.93 -0.83
C GLY A 65 8.52 9.09 -2.06
N PHE A 66 7.67 10.11 -2.10
CA PHE A 66 6.89 10.45 -3.28
C PHE A 66 7.78 10.85 -4.46
N PHE A 67 8.74 11.74 -4.27
CA PHE A 67 9.68 12.14 -5.34
C PHE A 67 10.60 10.98 -5.76
N GLN A 68 11.08 10.17 -4.81
CA GLN A 68 11.83 8.95 -5.12
C GLN A 68 10.99 8.00 -6.00
N SER A 69 9.73 7.81 -5.64
CA SER A 69 8.80 6.98 -6.41
C SER A 69 8.58 7.53 -7.82
N LEU A 70 8.41 8.85 -7.96
CA LEU A 70 8.30 9.50 -9.28
C LEU A 70 9.50 9.19 -10.15
N ILE A 71 10.72 9.37 -9.63
CA ILE A 71 11.96 9.11 -10.39
C ILE A 71 12.03 7.63 -10.80
N ILE A 72 11.77 6.70 -9.86
CA ILE A 72 11.77 5.26 -10.13
C ILE A 72 10.76 4.92 -11.24
N LEU A 73 9.54 5.44 -11.18
CA LEU A 73 8.48 5.14 -12.13
C LEU A 73 8.73 5.77 -13.50
N ILE A 74 9.31 6.97 -13.58
CA ILE A 74 9.70 7.62 -14.83
C ILE A 74 10.79 6.81 -15.55
N VAL A 75 11.78 6.33 -14.79
CA VAL A 75 12.89 5.54 -15.36
C VAL A 75 12.45 4.13 -15.76
N TRP A 76 11.63 3.50 -14.91
CA TRP A 76 11.20 2.12 -15.15
C TRP A 76 10.03 2.00 -16.13
N ARG A 77 9.06 2.94 -16.10
CA ARG A 77 7.84 2.96 -16.91
C ARG A 77 7.03 1.66 -16.83
N PRO A 78 6.56 1.27 -15.65
CA PRO A 78 5.78 0.06 -15.50
C PRO A 78 4.42 0.18 -16.20
N ASN A 79 3.90 -0.94 -16.72
CA ASN A 79 2.56 -0.99 -17.32
C ASN A 79 1.44 -0.92 -16.27
N VAL A 80 1.72 -1.38 -15.04
CA VAL A 80 0.74 -1.42 -13.93
C VAL A 80 1.48 -1.41 -12.59
N ILE A 81 0.88 -0.79 -11.60
CA ILE A 81 1.32 -0.81 -10.21
C ILE A 81 0.29 -1.56 -9.37
N PHE A 82 0.77 -2.55 -8.62
CA PHE A 82 -0.04 -3.24 -7.61
C PHE A 82 0.29 -2.72 -6.21
N VAL A 83 -0.72 -2.28 -5.47
CA VAL A 83 -0.60 -1.75 -4.11
C VAL A 83 -1.48 -2.54 -3.16
N LYS A 84 -0.88 -3.29 -2.24
CA LYS A 84 -1.61 -4.02 -1.19
C LYS A 84 -2.04 -3.13 -0.02
N GLY A 85 -1.73 -1.85 -0.05
CA GLY A 85 -1.94 -0.92 1.06
C GLY A 85 -0.65 -0.62 1.81
N GLY A 86 -0.79 -0.20 3.07
CA GLY A 86 0.34 0.20 3.90
C GLY A 86 0.89 1.61 3.57
N PHE A 87 1.70 2.14 4.47
CA PHE A 87 2.21 3.52 4.36
C PHE A 87 3.22 3.72 3.23
N VAL A 88 3.90 2.66 2.78
CA VAL A 88 4.81 2.68 1.62
C VAL A 88 4.03 2.76 0.31
N GLY A 89 2.88 2.11 0.24
CA GLY A 89 2.05 2.08 -0.96
C GLY A 89 1.47 3.45 -1.34
N LEU A 90 1.29 4.35 -0.35
CA LEU A 90 0.69 5.66 -0.62
C LEU A 90 1.56 6.57 -1.49
N PRO A 91 2.84 6.85 -1.19
CA PRO A 91 3.68 7.67 -2.06
C PRO A 91 3.89 7.05 -3.44
N VAL A 92 4.03 5.72 -3.53
CA VAL A 92 4.16 5.01 -4.81
C VAL A 92 2.88 5.14 -5.64
N GLY A 93 1.72 4.88 -5.04
CA GLY A 93 0.43 4.97 -5.74
C GLY A 93 0.10 6.38 -6.20
N LEU A 94 0.40 7.41 -5.39
CA LEU A 94 0.20 8.80 -5.81
C LEU A 94 1.15 9.20 -6.94
N ALA A 95 2.40 8.77 -6.91
CA ALA A 95 3.34 8.98 -8.01
C ALA A 95 2.85 8.30 -9.30
N ALA A 96 2.32 7.08 -9.20
CA ALA A 96 1.71 6.38 -10.33
C ALA A 96 0.48 7.14 -10.88
N ALA A 97 -0.35 7.68 -10.01
CA ALA A 97 -1.52 8.48 -10.41
C ALA A 97 -1.12 9.73 -11.19
N VAL A 98 -0.09 10.46 -10.72
CA VAL A 98 0.45 11.63 -11.43
C VAL A 98 0.98 11.26 -12.82
N LEU A 99 1.66 10.12 -12.92
CA LEU A 99 2.22 9.61 -14.18
C LEU A 99 1.18 8.87 -15.04
N ARG A 100 -0.07 8.78 -14.61
CA ARG A 100 -1.16 8.05 -15.28
C ARG A 100 -0.84 6.56 -15.51
N VAL A 101 -0.02 5.98 -14.65
CA VAL A 101 0.22 4.54 -14.66
C VAL A 101 -0.99 3.83 -14.01
N PRO A 102 -1.57 2.81 -14.64
CA PRO A 102 -2.70 2.06 -14.08
C PRO A 102 -2.37 1.50 -12.70
N ILE A 103 -3.28 1.68 -11.75
CA ILE A 103 -3.13 1.23 -10.36
C ILE A 103 -4.16 0.16 -10.07
N VAL A 104 -3.71 -0.94 -9.50
CA VAL A 104 -4.56 -1.98 -8.89
C VAL A 104 -4.28 -1.95 -7.39
N THR A 105 -5.32 -1.78 -6.57
CA THR A 105 -5.20 -1.90 -5.11
C THR A 105 -5.84 -3.21 -4.63
N HIS A 106 -5.39 -3.71 -3.49
CA HIS A 106 -6.00 -4.86 -2.83
C HIS A 106 -6.32 -4.53 -1.38
N ASP A 107 -7.57 -4.71 -1.00
CA ASP A 107 -8.04 -4.65 0.39
C ASP A 107 -8.32 -6.05 0.92
N SER A 108 -7.58 -6.47 1.95
CA SER A 108 -7.83 -7.74 2.63
C SER A 108 -8.96 -7.63 3.65
N ASP A 109 -9.19 -6.42 4.17
CA ASP A 109 -10.20 -6.12 5.20
C ASP A 109 -11.41 -5.41 4.60
N THR A 110 -12.58 -5.60 5.20
CA THR A 110 -13.82 -4.92 4.78
C THR A 110 -13.80 -3.41 5.04
N ILE A 111 -12.94 -2.96 5.98
CA ILE A 111 -12.70 -1.54 6.25
C ILE A 111 -11.37 -1.14 5.59
N PRO A 112 -11.41 -0.38 4.50
CA PRO A 112 -10.19 0.02 3.79
C PRO A 112 -9.24 0.84 4.66
N GLY A 113 -7.97 0.47 4.62
CA GLY A 113 -6.92 1.30 5.20
C GLY A 113 -6.83 2.67 4.54
N LEU A 114 -6.15 3.64 5.20
CA LEU A 114 -6.03 4.99 4.66
C LEU A 114 -5.47 5.02 3.25
N THR A 115 -4.41 4.26 3.00
CA THR A 115 -3.77 4.17 1.67
C THR A 115 -4.76 3.77 0.61
N ASN A 116 -5.50 2.69 0.82
CA ASN A 116 -6.46 2.19 -0.15
C ASN A 116 -7.66 3.14 -0.29
N ARG A 117 -8.10 3.78 0.79
CA ARG A 117 -9.15 4.82 0.74
C ARG A 117 -8.76 6.02 -0.12
N ILE A 118 -7.49 6.46 -0.04
CA ILE A 118 -7.00 7.55 -0.88
C ILE A 118 -6.79 7.07 -2.31
N LEU A 119 -6.11 5.94 -2.49
CA LEU A 119 -5.76 5.43 -3.82
C LEU A 119 -6.97 4.90 -4.58
N SER A 120 -8.05 4.49 -3.92
CA SER A 120 -9.29 4.08 -4.60
C SER A 120 -9.84 5.14 -5.55
N ARG A 121 -9.55 6.41 -5.31
CA ARG A 121 -9.95 7.51 -6.20
C ARG A 121 -9.23 7.48 -7.55
N TYR A 122 -8.02 6.95 -7.59
CA TYR A 122 -7.12 6.92 -8.74
C TYR A 122 -6.96 5.50 -9.31
N ALA A 123 -7.35 4.48 -8.54
CA ALA A 123 -7.20 3.09 -8.94
C ALA A 123 -8.08 2.75 -10.15
N HIS A 124 -7.49 2.02 -11.09
CA HIS A 124 -8.19 1.45 -12.23
C HIS A 124 -9.05 0.25 -11.83
N THR A 125 -8.55 -0.55 -10.88
CA THR A 125 -9.24 -1.72 -10.35
C THR A 125 -8.99 -1.84 -8.85
N LEU A 126 -10.04 -2.20 -8.12
CA LEU A 126 -10.01 -2.46 -6.69
C LEU A 126 -10.23 -3.97 -6.48
N ALA A 127 -9.18 -4.70 -6.14
CA ALA A 127 -9.29 -6.09 -5.71
C ALA A 127 -9.68 -6.14 -4.24
N VAL A 128 -10.61 -6.99 -3.86
CA VAL A 128 -11.13 -7.08 -2.50
C VAL A 128 -11.13 -8.52 -1.98
N GLY A 129 -10.86 -8.65 -0.68
CA GLY A 129 -10.75 -9.94 0.01
C GLY A 129 -12.07 -10.54 0.46
N ALA A 130 -13.14 -9.74 0.54
CA ALA A 130 -14.49 -10.16 0.90
C ALA A 130 -15.48 -9.89 -0.24
N PRO A 131 -16.71 -10.43 -0.20
CA PRO A 131 -17.75 -10.17 -1.18
C PRO A 131 -18.00 -8.67 -1.41
N ILE A 132 -18.33 -8.28 -2.63
CA ILE A 132 -18.38 -6.88 -3.08
C ILE A 132 -19.43 -6.07 -2.32
N ASP A 133 -20.52 -6.70 -1.91
CA ASP A 133 -21.59 -6.09 -1.10
C ASP A 133 -21.11 -5.55 0.25
N GLN A 134 -19.99 -6.06 0.76
CA GLN A 134 -19.37 -5.58 1.99
C GLN A 134 -18.55 -4.28 1.81
N TYR A 135 -18.45 -3.76 0.58
CA TYR A 135 -17.69 -2.55 0.25
C TYR A 135 -18.58 -1.44 -0.36
N PRO A 136 -19.58 -0.94 0.37
CA PRO A 136 -20.52 0.06 -0.16
C PRO A 136 -19.83 1.37 -0.59
N GLN A 137 -18.64 1.64 -0.07
CA GLN A 137 -17.84 2.82 -0.44
C GLN A 137 -17.21 2.75 -1.82
N TYR A 138 -17.28 1.60 -2.51
CA TYR A 138 -16.64 1.39 -3.81
C TYR A 138 -17.65 1.24 -4.98
N THR A 139 -18.88 1.63 -4.79
CA THR A 139 -20.01 1.40 -5.72
C THR A 139 -19.80 1.93 -7.15
N GLN A 140 -18.93 2.91 -7.34
CA GLN A 140 -18.68 3.54 -8.66
C GLN A 140 -17.37 3.09 -9.33
N LYS A 141 -16.69 2.08 -8.79
CA LYS A 141 -15.38 1.63 -9.29
C LYS A 141 -15.43 0.20 -9.79
N ARG A 142 -14.47 -0.18 -10.63
CA ARG A 142 -14.28 -1.57 -11.02
C ARG A 142 -13.76 -2.35 -9.80
N VAL A 143 -14.66 -3.00 -9.09
CA VAL A 143 -14.35 -3.86 -7.95
C VAL A 143 -14.31 -5.31 -8.42
N VAL A 144 -13.30 -6.06 -8.00
CA VAL A 144 -13.15 -7.49 -8.32
C VAL A 144 -12.91 -8.24 -7.01
N PHE A 145 -13.76 -9.20 -6.73
CA PHE A 145 -13.56 -10.09 -5.60
C PHE A 145 -12.48 -11.12 -5.95
N THR A 146 -11.38 -11.09 -5.22
CA THR A 146 -10.22 -11.98 -5.43
C THR A 146 -9.96 -12.90 -4.24
N GLY A 147 -10.65 -12.67 -3.13
CA GLY A 147 -10.29 -13.30 -1.86
C GLY A 147 -8.99 -12.76 -1.28
N VAL A 148 -8.58 -13.30 -0.15
CA VAL A 148 -7.30 -13.00 0.49
C VAL A 148 -6.29 -14.07 0.10
N PRO A 149 -5.18 -13.73 -0.56
CA PRO A 149 -4.14 -14.69 -0.87
C PRO A 149 -3.55 -15.29 0.41
N VAL A 150 -3.69 -16.57 0.59
CA VAL A 150 -3.09 -17.33 1.70
C VAL A 150 -1.97 -18.22 1.16
N ARG A 151 -0.98 -18.49 2.00
CA ARG A 151 0.09 -19.43 1.63
C ARG A 151 -0.48 -20.83 1.54
N SER A 152 -0.01 -21.63 0.58
CA SER A 152 -0.45 -23.02 0.37
C SER A 152 -0.26 -23.91 1.60
N GLU A 153 0.71 -23.59 2.44
CA GLU A 153 0.98 -24.29 3.71
C GLU A 153 -0.20 -24.26 4.68
N PHE A 154 -1.02 -23.19 4.65
CA PHE A 154 -2.22 -23.06 5.48
C PHE A 154 -3.44 -23.79 4.88
N LEU A 155 -3.36 -24.27 3.66
CA LEU A 155 -4.42 -25.03 3.00
C LEU A 155 -4.28 -26.54 3.23
N GLN A 156 -3.16 -27.00 3.80
CA GLN A 156 -2.99 -28.41 4.17
C GLN A 156 -3.74 -28.67 5.47
N PRO A 157 -4.57 -29.74 5.53
CA PRO A 157 -5.17 -30.13 6.80
C PRO A 157 -4.08 -30.45 7.79
N ALA A 158 -4.23 -29.94 9.03
CA ALA A 158 -3.30 -30.28 10.11
C ALA A 158 -3.18 -31.79 10.19
N SER A 159 -1.97 -32.32 9.99
CA SER A 159 -1.70 -33.74 10.22
C SER A 159 -1.96 -34.01 11.71
N THR A 160 -3.10 -34.63 12.00
CA THR A 160 -3.40 -35.17 13.33
C THR A 160 -2.39 -36.32 13.59
N SER A 161 -1.34 -35.98 14.31
CA SER A 161 -0.45 -36.95 14.94
C SER A 161 -0.98 -37.32 16.29
#